data_abd088133a88ee0a729dfb851117f1fe
#
_entry.id   abd088133a88ee0a729dfb851117f1fe
#
_cell.length_a   1.000
_cell.length_b   1.000
_cell.length_c   1.000
_cell.angle_alpha   90.00
_cell.angle_beta   90.00
_cell.angle_gamma   90.00
#
_symmetry.space_group_name_H-M   'P 1'
#
loop_
_entity.id
_entity.type
_entity.pdbx_description
1 polymer ?
#
loop_
_entity_poly.entity_id
_entity_poly.type
_entity_poly.pdbx_seq_one_letter_code
_entity_poly.pdbx_strand_id
1 'polypeptide(L)'
;MHTNIKCSIVGRDFLPRGSGIVTRRPLVLQLIHLPASEMSGGIEEYGEFLHLDRRFTDFNAIRQEIENETFRVAGQNKGISKQPIHLKIFSPHVINLTLVDLPGLTKIPVGDQPSDIERQIRSLVTDYISKPNCIITVSYTHLT
;
A
#
# COMPACT_ATOMS: atom_id res chain seq x y z
N MET A 1 -4.32 3.95 -10.58
CA MET A 1 -3.27 4.91 -10.91
C MET A 1 -2.69 5.69 -9.72
N HIS A 2 -3.15 5.47 -8.51
CA HIS A 2 -2.40 5.87 -7.32
C HIS A 2 -1.00 5.26 -7.27
N THR A 3 -0.76 4.28 -8.09
CA THR A 3 0.47 3.52 -8.21
C THR A 3 1.63 4.33 -8.80
N ASN A 4 1.37 5.31 -9.65
CA ASN A 4 2.43 5.96 -10.42
C ASN A 4 3.38 6.81 -9.56
N ILE A 5 2.85 7.55 -8.58
CA ILE A 5 3.70 8.37 -7.70
C ILE A 5 4.57 7.47 -6.82
N LYS A 6 3.99 6.42 -6.25
CA LYS A 6 4.73 5.50 -5.38
C LYS A 6 5.76 4.69 -6.14
N CYS A 7 5.39 4.17 -7.31
CA CYS A 7 6.33 3.48 -8.19
C CYS A 7 7.46 4.41 -8.67
N SER A 8 7.14 5.69 -8.92
CA SER A 8 8.13 6.68 -9.31
C SER A 8 9.13 6.98 -8.19
N ILE A 9 8.68 7.02 -6.93
CA ILE A 9 9.55 7.28 -5.78
C ILE A 9 10.47 6.09 -5.51
N VAL A 10 9.95 4.86 -5.60
CA VAL A 10 10.71 3.63 -5.34
C VAL A 10 11.42 3.14 -6.60
N GLY A 11 10.98 3.58 -7.79
CA GLY A 11 11.49 3.12 -9.08
C GLY A 11 11.05 1.71 -9.45
N ARG A 12 10.10 1.13 -8.70
CA ARG A 12 9.61 -0.23 -8.94
C ARG A 12 8.11 -0.31 -8.75
N ASP A 13 7.51 -1.18 -9.54
CA ASP A 13 6.08 -1.45 -9.49
C ASP A 13 5.80 -2.73 -8.69
N PHE A 14 5.38 -2.55 -7.45
CA PHE A 14 5.08 -3.68 -6.57
C PHE A 14 3.68 -3.59 -5.94
N LEU A 15 2.91 -2.56 -6.28
CA LEU A 15 1.56 -2.41 -5.73
C LEU A 15 0.55 -3.22 -6.56
N PRO A 16 -0.46 -3.82 -5.92
CA PRO A 16 -1.51 -4.54 -6.61
C PRO A 16 -2.23 -3.66 -7.65
N ARG A 17 -2.58 -4.24 -8.78
CA ARG A 17 -3.33 -3.60 -9.86
C ARG A 17 -4.59 -4.39 -10.18
N GLY A 18 -5.60 -3.72 -10.68
CA GLY A 18 -6.82 -4.36 -11.12
C GLY A 18 -7.96 -3.38 -11.33
N SER A 19 -9.12 -3.92 -11.69
CA SER A 19 -10.36 -3.17 -11.79
C SER A 19 -11.06 -3.11 -10.43
N GLY A 20 -11.81 -2.04 -10.18
CA GLY A 20 -12.53 -1.84 -8.94
C GLY A 20 -11.63 -1.35 -7.80
N ILE A 21 -12.01 -1.66 -6.57
CA ILE A 21 -11.21 -1.31 -5.38
C ILE A 21 -10.15 -2.39 -5.18
N VAL A 22 -8.92 -2.07 -5.53
CA VAL A 22 -7.77 -2.96 -5.38
C VAL A 22 -7.20 -2.87 -3.97
N THR A 23 -7.08 -1.66 -3.44
CA THR A 23 -6.62 -1.42 -2.07
C THR A 23 -7.81 -1.56 -1.12
N ARG A 24 -7.81 -2.61 -0.30
CA ARG A 24 -8.89 -2.90 0.66
C ARG A 24 -8.44 -2.82 2.12
N ARG A 25 -7.16 -2.60 2.33
CA ARG A 25 -6.54 -2.32 3.63
C ARG A 25 -5.59 -1.14 3.46
N PRO A 26 -5.40 -0.31 4.49
CA PRO A 26 -4.32 0.68 4.44
C PRO A 26 -2.98 -0.02 4.27
N LEU A 27 -2.16 0.47 3.36
CA LEU A 27 -0.77 0.04 3.23
C LEU A 27 0.13 1.15 3.78
N VAL A 28 0.77 0.89 4.90
CA VAL A 28 1.78 1.79 5.49
C VAL A 28 3.14 1.39 4.93
N LEU A 29 3.62 2.17 3.98
CA LEU A 29 4.89 1.94 3.31
C LEU A 29 5.94 2.88 3.90
N GLN A 30 6.94 2.32 4.56
CA GLN A 30 8.06 3.05 5.11
C GLN A 30 9.29 2.84 4.22
N LEU A 31 9.72 3.90 3.55
CA LEU A 31 10.95 3.90 2.77
C LEU A 31 12.10 4.26 3.69
N ILE A 32 13.16 3.44 3.69
CA ILE A 32 14.32 3.62 4.54
C ILE A 32 15.56 3.66 3.65
N HIS A 33 16.24 4.81 3.68
CA HIS A 33 17.52 4.92 3.00
C HIS A 33 18.58 4.11 3.75
N LEU A 34 19.14 3.14 3.06
CA LEU A 34 20.24 2.33 3.56
C LEU A 34 21.39 2.41 2.57
N PRO A 35 22.56 2.97 2.95
CA PRO A 35 23.69 3.06 2.04
C PRO A 35 24.12 1.70 1.50
N ALA A 36 24.54 1.64 0.25
CA ALA A 36 24.97 0.40 -0.39
C ALA A 36 26.10 -0.30 0.38
N SER A 37 26.94 0.47 1.07
CA SER A 37 28.01 -0.04 1.92
C SER A 37 27.53 -0.84 3.14
N GLU A 38 26.30 -0.60 3.58
CA GLU A 38 25.68 -1.28 4.72
C GLU A 38 24.84 -2.48 4.31
N MET A 39 24.69 -2.69 3.00
CA MET A 39 23.94 -3.81 2.47
C MET A 39 24.81 -5.05 2.33
N SER A 40 24.39 -6.15 2.92
CA SER A 40 25.14 -7.40 2.96
C SER A 40 24.83 -8.26 1.73
N GLY A 41 25.85 -8.95 1.20
CA GLY A 41 25.67 -10.05 0.25
C GLY A 41 25.26 -9.64 -1.17
N GLY A 42 25.59 -8.42 -1.61
CA GLY A 42 25.26 -7.95 -2.97
C GLY A 42 23.80 -7.65 -3.20
N ILE A 43 23.00 -7.59 -2.14
CA ILE A 43 21.58 -7.21 -2.21
C ILE A 43 21.51 -5.69 -2.21
N GLU A 44 20.93 -5.12 -3.27
CA GLU A 44 20.79 -3.65 -3.39
C GLU A 44 19.53 -3.12 -2.74
N GLU A 45 18.45 -3.90 -2.75
CA GLU A 45 17.14 -3.47 -2.24
C GLU A 45 16.39 -4.67 -1.68
N TYR A 46 15.64 -4.46 -0.60
CA TYR A 46 14.78 -5.50 -0.05
C TYR A 46 13.61 -4.91 0.73
N GLY A 47 12.58 -5.72 0.95
CA GLY A 47 11.43 -5.37 1.75
C GLY A 47 11.22 -6.30 2.93
N GLU A 48 10.62 -5.78 3.99
CA GLU A 48 10.24 -6.54 5.18
C GLU A 48 8.81 -6.17 5.59
N PHE A 49 7.98 -7.19 5.82
CA PHE A 49 6.65 -7.01 6.39
C PHE A 49 6.70 -7.17 7.91
N LEU A 50 5.85 -6.42 8.61
CA LEU A 50 5.74 -6.52 10.07
C LEU A 50 5.23 -7.90 10.52
N HIS A 51 4.36 -8.53 9.70
CA HIS A 51 3.73 -9.81 10.02
C HIS A 51 4.54 -11.04 9.57
N LEU A 52 5.67 -10.84 8.89
CA LEU A 52 6.53 -11.91 8.43
C LEU A 52 7.98 -11.67 8.81
N ASP A 53 8.64 -12.70 9.31
CA ASP A 53 10.05 -12.64 9.70
C ASP A 53 10.94 -13.15 8.56
N ARG A 54 10.93 -12.43 7.44
CA ARG A 54 11.84 -12.70 6.31
C ARG A 54 12.01 -11.47 5.44
N ARG A 55 13.11 -11.45 4.68
CA ARG A 55 13.40 -10.42 3.68
C ARG A 55 12.89 -10.84 2.32
N PHE A 56 12.33 -9.88 1.60
CA PHE A 56 11.88 -10.03 0.22
C PHE A 56 12.80 -9.24 -0.69
N THR A 57 13.50 -9.91 -1.58
CA THR A 57 14.33 -9.29 -2.61
C THR A 57 13.62 -9.21 -3.96
N ASP A 58 12.58 -10.01 -4.15
CA ASP A 58 11.73 -10.00 -5.32
C ASP A 58 10.48 -9.14 -5.08
N PHE A 59 10.34 -8.06 -5.82
CA PHE A 59 9.20 -7.15 -5.69
C PHE A 59 7.89 -7.76 -6.18
N ASN A 60 7.92 -8.76 -7.07
CA ASN A 60 6.72 -9.52 -7.41
C ASN A 60 6.22 -10.35 -6.23
N ALA A 61 7.13 -10.91 -5.44
CA ALA A 61 6.79 -11.62 -4.21
C ALA A 61 6.19 -10.67 -3.16
N ILE A 62 6.68 -9.43 -3.08
CA ILE A 62 6.09 -8.39 -2.22
C ILE A 62 4.65 -8.08 -2.65
N ARG A 63 4.40 -7.90 -3.95
CA ARG A 63 3.06 -7.69 -4.49
C ARG A 63 2.11 -8.83 -4.11
N GLN A 64 2.56 -10.05 -4.34
CA GLN A 64 1.75 -11.23 -4.02
C GLN A 64 1.43 -11.31 -2.53
N GLU A 65 2.38 -10.97 -1.66
CA GLU A 65 2.15 -10.98 -0.22
C GLU A 65 1.14 -9.89 0.20
N ILE A 66 1.18 -8.73 -0.40
CA ILE A 66 0.17 -7.68 -0.15
C ILE A 66 -1.23 -8.19 -0.51
N GLU A 67 -1.36 -8.87 -1.65
CA GLU A 67 -2.63 -9.45 -2.09
C GLU A 67 -3.10 -10.55 -1.15
N ASN A 68 -2.22 -11.47 -0.78
CA ASN A 68 -2.51 -12.57 0.14
C ASN A 68 -2.96 -12.05 1.51
N GLU A 69 -2.23 -11.09 2.05
CA GLU A 69 -2.54 -10.51 3.36
C GLU A 69 -3.83 -9.70 3.33
N THR A 70 -4.09 -8.99 2.24
CA THR A 70 -5.37 -8.30 2.03
C THR A 70 -6.53 -9.28 2.04
N PHE A 71 -6.41 -10.37 1.29
CA PHE A 71 -7.44 -11.40 1.21
C PHE A 71 -7.66 -12.08 2.56
N ARG A 72 -6.59 -12.39 3.27
CA ARG A 72 -6.65 -13.08 4.57
C ARG A 72 -7.48 -12.32 5.61
N VAL A 73 -7.36 -10.99 5.65
CA VAL A 73 -8.04 -10.15 6.66
C VAL A 73 -9.34 -9.56 6.14
N ALA A 74 -9.35 -9.02 4.93
CA ALA A 74 -10.55 -8.42 4.35
C ALA A 74 -11.57 -9.48 3.86
N GLY A 75 -11.13 -10.73 3.69
CA GLY A 75 -11.99 -11.85 3.35
C GLY A 75 -12.46 -11.86 1.91
N GLN A 76 -13.36 -12.81 1.63
CA GLN A 76 -13.87 -13.04 0.28
C GLN A 76 -14.97 -12.06 -0.14
N ASN A 77 -15.60 -11.40 0.82
CA ASN A 77 -16.73 -10.48 0.58
C ASN A 77 -16.30 -9.13 -0.01
N LYS A 78 -15.02 -8.97 -0.35
CA LYS A 78 -14.45 -7.73 -0.89
C LYS A 78 -14.71 -6.49 -0.04
N GLY A 79 -14.87 -6.69 1.28
CA GLY A 79 -15.01 -5.61 2.24
C GLY A 79 -13.70 -4.87 2.49
N ILE A 80 -13.80 -3.80 3.28
CA ILE A 80 -12.67 -2.99 3.70
C ILE A 80 -12.27 -3.37 5.12
N SER A 81 -10.97 -3.42 5.39
CA SER A 81 -10.44 -3.59 6.74
C SER A 81 -9.68 -2.34 7.16
N LYS A 82 -9.81 -1.95 8.43
CA LYS A 82 -9.03 -0.85 9.02
C LYS A 82 -7.64 -1.27 9.47
N GLN A 83 -7.36 -2.57 9.50
CA GLN A 83 -6.05 -3.08 9.89
C GLN A 83 -5.02 -2.82 8.78
N PRO A 84 -3.96 -2.03 9.06
CA PRO A 84 -2.97 -1.72 8.05
C PRO A 84 -2.03 -2.90 7.78
N ILE A 85 -1.50 -2.92 6.57
CA ILE A 85 -0.33 -3.72 6.22
C ILE A 85 0.89 -2.81 6.38
N HIS A 86 1.88 -3.24 7.14
CA HIS A 86 3.13 -2.51 7.31
C HIS A 86 4.23 -3.14 6.47
N LEU A 87 4.79 -2.35 5.56
CA LEU A 87 5.89 -2.75 4.68
C LEU A 87 7.02 -1.74 4.79
N LYS A 88 8.23 -2.22 5.04
CA LYS A 88 9.45 -1.43 5.00
C LYS A 88 10.24 -1.77 3.74
N ILE A 89 10.70 -0.78 3.01
CA ILE A 89 11.58 -0.94 1.85
C ILE A 89 12.92 -0.29 2.17
N PHE A 90 13.98 -1.07 2.11
CA PHE A 90 15.35 -0.63 2.32
C PHE A 90 16.05 -0.51 0.98
N SER A 91 16.55 0.68 0.67
CA SER A 91 17.19 0.95 -0.62
C SER A 91 18.14 2.13 -0.51
N PRO A 92 19.28 2.13 -1.24
CA PRO A 92 20.14 3.31 -1.34
C PRO A 92 19.56 4.40 -2.25
N HIS A 93 18.49 4.09 -3.00
CA HIS A 93 17.89 4.99 -3.99
C HIS A 93 16.63 5.71 -3.49
N VAL A 94 16.24 5.52 -2.24
CA VAL A 94 15.06 6.17 -1.66
C VAL A 94 15.45 7.14 -0.56
N ILE A 95 14.57 8.08 -0.28
CA ILE A 95 14.67 8.95 0.91
C ILE A 95 13.87 8.32 2.06
N ASN A 96 14.16 8.71 3.27
CA ASN A 96 13.37 8.30 4.43
C ASN A 96 12.01 8.97 4.37
N LEU A 97 10.97 8.18 4.12
CA LEU A 97 9.61 8.69 3.92
C LEU A 97 8.59 7.61 4.30
N THR A 98 7.53 8.01 4.98
CA THR A 98 6.40 7.13 5.24
C THR A 98 5.21 7.55 4.36
N LEU A 99 4.71 6.61 3.59
CA LEU A 99 3.54 6.78 2.73
C LEU A 99 2.41 5.88 3.22
N VAL A 100 1.19 6.37 3.18
CA VAL A 100 0.01 5.56 3.47
C VAL A 100 -0.87 5.50 2.24
N ASP A 101 -1.11 4.30 1.74
CA ASP A 101 -2.04 4.06 0.65
C ASP A 101 -3.40 3.67 1.21
N LEU A 102 -4.40 4.41 0.85
CA LEU A 102 -5.77 4.21 1.31
C LEU A 102 -6.67 3.77 0.17
N PRO A 103 -7.74 3.00 0.46
CA PRO A 103 -8.75 2.71 -0.54
C PRO A 103 -9.32 3.99 -1.15
N GLY A 104 -9.53 3.97 -2.48
CA GLY A 104 -10.15 5.08 -3.18
C GLY A 104 -11.65 5.19 -2.83
N LEU A 105 -12.18 6.42 -2.78
CA LEU A 105 -13.59 6.63 -2.55
C LEU A 105 -14.42 6.11 -3.72
N THR A 106 -15.46 5.36 -3.41
CA THR A 106 -16.44 4.86 -4.39
C THR A 106 -17.85 5.03 -3.83
N LYS A 107 -18.79 5.30 -4.71
CA LYS A 107 -20.21 5.40 -4.35
C LYS A 107 -20.98 4.13 -4.65
N ILE A 108 -20.48 3.32 -5.55
CA ILE A 108 -21.17 2.13 -6.05
C ILE A 108 -20.34 0.90 -5.70
N PRO A 109 -20.87 -0.07 -4.96
CA PRO A 109 -20.18 -1.33 -4.73
C PRO A 109 -19.90 -2.05 -6.07
N VAL A 110 -18.74 -2.69 -6.15
CA VAL A 110 -18.34 -3.46 -7.34
C VAL A 110 -18.42 -4.96 -6.99
N GLY A 111 -19.18 -5.70 -7.78
CA GLY A 111 -19.36 -7.14 -7.57
C GLY A 111 -20.01 -7.42 -6.22
N ASP A 112 -19.38 -8.27 -5.41
CA ASP A 112 -19.91 -8.72 -4.13
C ASP A 112 -19.56 -7.79 -2.95
N GLN A 113 -19.15 -6.56 -3.21
CA GLN A 113 -18.82 -5.61 -2.15
C GLN A 113 -20.06 -5.24 -1.32
N PRO A 114 -19.92 -4.99 0.00
CA PRO A 114 -21.02 -4.56 0.84
C PRO A 114 -21.66 -3.26 0.34
N SER A 115 -22.96 -3.11 0.52
CA SER A 115 -23.71 -1.92 0.10
C SER A 115 -23.27 -0.65 0.83
N ASP A 116 -22.65 -0.78 2.00
CA ASP A 116 -22.15 0.33 2.79
C ASP A 116 -20.65 0.63 2.56
N ILE A 117 -20.09 0.15 1.45
CA ILE A 117 -18.66 0.28 1.15
C ILE A 117 -18.19 1.73 1.14
N GLU A 118 -19.01 2.64 0.63
CA GLU A 118 -18.66 4.08 0.64
C GLU A 118 -18.47 4.59 2.06
N ARG A 119 -19.37 4.23 2.97
CA ARG A 119 -19.30 4.65 4.37
C ARG A 119 -18.07 4.06 5.08
N GLN A 120 -17.75 2.81 4.80
CA GLN A 120 -16.57 2.15 5.35
C GLN A 120 -15.29 2.86 4.89
N ILE A 121 -15.19 3.18 3.61
CA ILE A 121 -14.03 3.88 3.06
C ILE A 121 -13.92 5.30 3.63
N ARG A 122 -15.03 6.05 3.72
CA ARG A 122 -15.02 7.39 4.32
C ARG A 122 -14.54 7.37 5.77
N SER A 123 -15.04 6.44 6.56
CA SER A 123 -14.62 6.29 7.96
C SER A 123 -13.14 6.02 8.06
N LEU A 124 -12.62 5.10 7.25
CA LEU A 124 -11.21 4.76 7.21
C LEU A 124 -10.34 5.96 6.82
N VAL A 125 -10.71 6.65 5.75
CA VAL A 125 -9.97 7.83 5.26
C VAL A 125 -9.95 8.93 6.32
N THR A 126 -11.10 9.18 6.95
CA THR A 126 -11.22 10.19 8.00
C THR A 126 -10.30 9.88 9.19
N ASP A 127 -10.21 8.63 9.60
CA ASP A 127 -9.32 8.20 10.70
C ASP A 127 -7.86 8.55 10.40
N TYR A 128 -7.43 8.43 9.15
CA TYR A 128 -6.04 8.75 8.77
C TYR A 128 -5.79 10.24 8.57
N ILE A 129 -6.67 10.95 7.86
CA ILE A 129 -6.46 12.37 7.57
C ILE A 129 -6.63 13.28 8.79
N SER A 130 -7.28 12.79 9.84
CA SER A 130 -7.44 13.52 11.11
C SER A 130 -6.19 13.50 11.97
N LYS A 131 -5.19 12.67 11.63
CA LYS A 131 -3.93 12.61 12.40
C LYS A 131 -3.11 13.88 12.19
N PRO A 132 -2.46 14.41 13.26
CA PRO A 132 -1.58 15.56 13.12
C PRO A 132 -0.39 15.23 12.21
N ASN A 133 0.11 16.24 11.51
CA ASN A 133 1.25 16.11 10.59
C ASN A 133 0.99 15.20 9.37
N CYS A 134 -0.27 15.02 9.00
CA CYS A 134 -0.64 14.27 7.80
C CYS A 134 -0.73 15.22 6.60
N ILE A 135 0.01 14.89 5.53
CA ILE A 135 -0.09 15.57 4.24
C ILE A 135 -0.92 14.69 3.31
N ILE A 136 -2.00 15.26 2.76
CA ILE A 136 -2.90 14.54 1.88
C ILE A 136 -2.53 14.80 0.44
N THR A 137 -2.27 13.73 -0.31
CA THR A 137 -2.04 13.78 -1.74
C THR A 137 -3.13 13.00 -2.44
N VAL A 138 -3.81 13.64 -3.39
CA VAL A 138 -4.82 13.00 -4.23
C VAL A 138 -4.30 12.95 -5.66
N SER A 139 -4.25 11.75 -6.23
CA SER A 139 -3.84 11.56 -7.61
C SER A 139 -5.06 11.43 -8.50
N TYR A 140 -5.23 12.37 -9.42
CA TYR A 140 -6.27 12.31 -10.46
C TYR A 140 -5.68 11.77 -11.74
N THR A 141 -6.34 10.78 -12.32
CA THR A 141 -5.88 10.19 -13.56
C THR A 141 -6.68 10.64 -14.76
N HIS A 142 -7.95 10.98 -14.58
CA HIS A 142 -8.79 11.46 -15.65
C HIS A 142 -10.08 12.06 -15.11
N LEU A 143 -10.51 13.18 -15.69
CA LEU A 143 -11.69 13.94 -15.28
C LEU A 143 -12.72 14.07 -16.39
N THR A 144 -12.92 13.08 -17.18
CA THR A 144 -14.05 13.09 -18.13
C THR A 144 -15.09 12.07 -17.77
#